data_10e83b12bbd7a441d227019f51c12a10
#
_entry.id   10e83b12bbd7a441d227019f51c12a10
#
_cell.length_a   1.000
_cell.length_b   1.000
_cell.length_c   1.000
_cell.angle_alpha   90.00
_cell.angle_beta   90.00
_cell.angle_gamma   90.00
#
_symmetry.space_group_name_H-M   'P 1'
#
loop_
_entity.id
_entity.type
_entity.pdbx_description
1 polymer ?
#
loop_
_entity_poly.entity_id
_entity_poly.type
_entity_poly.pdbx_seq_one_letter_code
_entity_poly.pdbx_strand_id
1 'polypeptide(L)'
;SHQPPEKPPAEWGAISINMEEIEYPHPVKFMNLKVYGQNVRIAYMDVTPVGPANGRTVVFHHGGSYYGWYWQKQIEALTREGYRVIVKDRLGWGKSSKPILPYSMSLHASNTARLMEHLDIVEAAIIGHSIGGQMATRFAFLYPEMTTHLVTINQIGLTDNRGGRGFEPFD
;
A
#
# COMPACT_ATOMS: atom_id res chain seq x y z
N SER A 1 18.83 -3.45 -26.87
CA SER A 1 17.39 -3.56 -27.16
C SER A 1 16.86 -4.82 -26.52
N HIS A 2 16.08 -4.63 -25.45
CA HIS A 2 15.36 -5.74 -24.83
C HIS A 2 14.10 -5.96 -25.68
N GLN A 3 14.08 -6.99 -26.50
CA GLN A 3 12.84 -7.44 -27.11
C GLN A 3 12.01 -8.16 -26.05
N PRO A 4 10.74 -7.83 -25.86
CA PRO A 4 9.87 -8.63 -25.02
C PRO A 4 9.78 -10.05 -25.59
N PRO A 5 9.62 -11.09 -24.74
CA PRO A 5 9.47 -12.45 -25.22
C PRO A 5 8.28 -12.53 -26.21
N GLU A 6 8.47 -13.19 -27.33
CA GLU A 6 7.50 -13.23 -28.46
C GLU A 6 6.15 -13.86 -28.10
N LYS A 7 6.04 -14.62 -27.02
CA LYS A 7 4.78 -15.10 -26.42
C LYS A 7 4.98 -15.36 -24.94
N PRO A 8 4.00 -15.05 -24.10
CA PRO A 8 4.03 -15.56 -22.74
C PRO A 8 4.05 -17.10 -22.78
N PRO A 9 4.74 -17.75 -21.85
CA PRO A 9 4.73 -19.21 -21.76
C PRO A 9 3.29 -19.72 -21.72
N ALA A 10 3.01 -20.82 -22.45
CA ALA A 10 1.68 -21.43 -22.49
C ALA A 10 1.16 -21.90 -21.11
N GLU A 11 2.04 -21.91 -20.10
CA GLU A 11 1.79 -22.29 -18.72
C GLU A 11 1.24 -21.14 -17.86
N TRP A 12 1.27 -19.91 -18.36
CA TRP A 12 0.66 -18.77 -17.65
C TRP A 12 -0.85 -18.80 -17.88
N GLY A 13 -1.56 -19.45 -16.95
CA GLY A 13 -3.01 -19.41 -16.91
C GLY A 13 -3.53 -17.97 -16.69
N ALA A 14 -4.83 -17.80 -16.88
CA ALA A 14 -5.48 -16.52 -16.55
C ALA A 14 -5.30 -16.22 -15.07
N ILE A 15 -4.82 -15.02 -14.74
CA ILE A 15 -4.75 -14.55 -13.36
C ILE A 15 -6.16 -14.15 -12.92
N SER A 16 -6.62 -14.63 -11.77
CA SER A 16 -7.89 -14.23 -11.19
C SER A 16 -7.92 -12.74 -10.85
N ILE A 17 -9.08 -12.15 -10.82
CA ILE A 17 -9.25 -10.73 -10.50
C ILE A 17 -8.69 -10.38 -9.10
N ASN A 18 -8.66 -11.34 -8.18
CA ASN A 18 -8.13 -11.19 -6.82
C ASN A 18 -6.71 -11.74 -6.67
N MET A 19 -6.04 -12.06 -7.79
CA MET A 19 -4.67 -12.55 -7.82
C MET A 19 -4.42 -13.76 -6.89
N GLU A 20 -5.38 -14.69 -6.83
CA GLU A 20 -5.33 -15.82 -5.91
C GLU A 20 -4.15 -16.76 -6.17
N GLU A 21 -3.71 -16.85 -7.44
CA GLU A 21 -2.61 -17.69 -7.88
C GLU A 21 -1.23 -17.12 -7.55
N ILE A 22 -1.16 -15.84 -7.15
CA ILE A 22 0.10 -15.18 -6.83
C ILE A 22 0.40 -15.34 -5.35
N GLU A 23 1.54 -15.95 -5.05
CA GLU A 23 2.03 -16.05 -3.69
C GLU A 23 2.66 -14.74 -3.22
N TYR A 24 2.30 -14.31 -2.02
CA TYR A 24 2.95 -13.20 -1.32
C TYR A 24 4.03 -13.75 -0.37
N PRO A 25 5.05 -12.97 -0.02
CA PRO A 25 6.17 -13.43 0.79
C PRO A 25 5.80 -13.82 2.23
N HIS A 26 4.66 -13.35 2.72
CA HIS A 26 4.12 -13.64 4.04
C HIS A 26 2.63 -14.00 3.96
N PRO A 27 2.08 -14.66 4.98
CA PRO A 27 0.66 -14.99 5.00
C PRO A 27 -0.24 -13.77 4.79
N VAL A 28 -1.18 -13.88 3.86
CA VAL A 28 -2.16 -12.83 3.57
C VAL A 28 -3.38 -13.04 4.45
N LYS A 29 -3.80 -11.98 5.12
CA LYS A 29 -5.02 -11.89 5.91
C LYS A 29 -5.99 -10.91 5.27
N PHE A 30 -7.24 -10.97 5.66
CA PHE A 30 -8.28 -10.10 5.12
C PHE A 30 -9.05 -9.43 6.24
N MET A 31 -9.29 -8.13 6.08
CA MET A 31 -10.24 -7.38 6.87
C MET A 31 -11.49 -7.14 6.04
N ASN A 32 -12.64 -7.60 6.53
CA ASN A 32 -13.93 -7.33 5.91
C ASN A 32 -14.48 -6.00 6.40
N LEU A 33 -15.00 -5.20 5.48
CA LEU A 33 -15.61 -3.91 5.81
C LEU A 33 -16.71 -3.56 4.80
N LYS A 34 -17.48 -2.53 5.11
CA LYS A 34 -18.48 -1.98 4.20
C LYS A 34 -18.01 -0.60 3.73
N VAL A 35 -18.00 -0.41 2.41
CA VAL A 35 -17.61 0.84 1.75
C VAL A 35 -18.71 1.21 0.74
N TYR A 36 -19.28 2.40 0.86
CA TYR A 36 -20.41 2.84 0.04
C TYR A 36 -21.53 1.79 -0.07
N GLY A 37 -21.85 1.14 1.05
CA GLY A 37 -22.88 0.10 1.09
C GLY A 37 -22.47 -1.26 0.51
N GLN A 38 -21.28 -1.40 -0.04
CA GLN A 38 -20.75 -2.65 -0.60
C GLN A 38 -19.88 -3.39 0.41
N ASN A 39 -20.07 -4.71 0.52
CA ASN A 39 -19.20 -5.57 1.30
C ASN A 39 -17.90 -5.81 0.53
N VAL A 40 -16.79 -5.45 1.13
CA VAL A 40 -15.45 -5.56 0.53
C VAL A 40 -14.46 -6.14 1.54
N ARG A 41 -13.31 -6.57 1.06
CA ARG A 41 -12.20 -7.01 1.89
C ARG A 41 -10.92 -6.28 1.51
N ILE A 42 -10.11 -5.98 2.50
CA ILE A 42 -8.73 -5.48 2.35
C ILE A 42 -7.77 -6.61 2.65
N ALA A 43 -6.91 -6.93 1.70
CA ALA A 43 -5.83 -7.90 1.88
C ALA A 43 -4.61 -7.21 2.52
N TYR A 44 -3.99 -7.87 3.47
CA TYR A 44 -2.79 -7.35 4.13
C TYR A 44 -1.89 -8.48 4.63
N MET A 45 -0.61 -8.15 4.79
CA MET A 45 0.34 -8.96 5.53
C MET A 45 0.64 -8.27 6.86
N ASP A 46 0.66 -9.02 7.94
CA ASP A 46 1.04 -8.57 9.29
C ASP A 46 2.26 -9.36 9.72
N VAL A 47 3.42 -8.73 9.61
CA VAL A 47 4.70 -9.39 9.84
C VAL A 47 5.25 -9.00 11.20
N THR A 48 5.35 -10.00 12.06
CA THR A 48 5.89 -9.82 13.41
C THR A 48 7.42 -9.68 13.40
N PRO A 49 8.01 -9.03 14.42
CA PRO A 49 9.47 -8.96 14.56
C PRO A 49 10.14 -10.34 14.57
N VAL A 50 11.30 -10.44 13.94
CA VAL A 50 12.10 -11.68 13.95
C VAL A 50 12.89 -11.84 15.26
N GLY A 51 13.20 -10.74 15.92
CA GLY A 51 13.92 -10.71 17.21
C GLY A 51 13.07 -10.04 18.29
N PRO A 52 13.71 -9.49 19.33
CA PRO A 52 13.02 -8.74 20.36
C PRO A 52 12.22 -7.57 19.74
N ALA A 53 10.93 -7.48 20.05
CA ALA A 53 10.07 -6.41 19.59
C ALA A 53 10.51 -5.06 20.17
N ASN A 54 10.56 -4.02 19.33
CA ASN A 54 10.84 -2.65 19.77
C ASN A 54 9.56 -1.86 20.15
N GLY A 55 8.39 -2.48 20.02
CA GLY A 55 7.09 -1.87 20.31
C GLY A 55 6.59 -0.91 19.22
N ARG A 56 7.28 -0.80 18.10
CA ARG A 56 6.96 0.12 17.00
C ARG A 56 6.39 -0.62 15.81
N THR A 57 5.49 0.05 15.10
CA THR A 57 4.85 -0.48 13.88
C THR A 57 5.11 0.43 12.70
N VAL A 58 5.29 -0.19 11.54
CA VAL A 58 5.40 0.47 10.23
C VAL A 58 4.26 -0.01 9.34
N VAL A 59 3.59 0.92 8.65
CA VAL A 59 2.55 0.62 7.65
C VAL A 59 3.01 1.12 6.30
N PHE A 60 3.06 0.22 5.31
CA PHE A 60 3.45 0.53 3.95
C PHE A 60 2.26 0.75 3.03
N HIS A 61 2.33 1.80 2.21
CA HIS A 61 1.43 2.08 1.09
C HIS A 61 2.19 1.92 -0.22
N HIS A 62 1.78 0.94 -1.04
CA HIS A 62 2.44 0.64 -2.31
C HIS A 62 2.11 1.64 -3.43
N GLY A 63 2.94 1.64 -4.47
CA GLY A 63 2.73 2.41 -5.69
C GLY A 63 1.66 1.81 -6.63
N GLY A 64 1.54 2.37 -7.84
CA GLY A 64 0.45 2.10 -8.78
C GLY A 64 0.35 0.67 -9.28
N SER A 65 1.48 0.00 -9.54
CA SER A 65 1.53 -1.32 -10.18
C SER A 65 2.06 -2.41 -9.27
N TYR A 66 2.00 -2.21 -7.96
CA TYR A 66 2.79 -3.03 -7.07
C TYR A 66 1.99 -3.97 -6.20
N TYR A 67 2.55 -5.18 -6.06
CA TYR A 67 2.13 -6.26 -5.17
C TYR A 67 2.97 -6.24 -3.91
N GLY A 68 2.46 -6.75 -2.80
CA GLY A 68 3.12 -6.72 -1.51
C GLY A 68 4.54 -7.31 -1.45
N TRP A 69 4.95 -8.15 -2.40
CA TRP A 69 6.28 -8.74 -2.42
C TRP A 69 7.42 -7.78 -2.79
N TYR A 70 7.13 -6.61 -3.38
CA TYR A 70 8.14 -5.58 -3.64
C TYR A 70 8.83 -5.07 -2.37
N TRP A 71 8.12 -5.10 -1.26
CA TRP A 71 8.63 -4.63 0.01
C TRP A 71 9.41 -5.68 0.80
N GLN A 72 9.66 -6.86 0.25
CA GLN A 72 10.26 -7.99 0.98
C GLN A 72 11.57 -7.63 1.68
N LYS A 73 12.48 -6.96 1.00
CA LYS A 73 13.78 -6.55 1.58
C LYS A 73 13.59 -5.54 2.73
N GLN A 74 12.66 -4.61 2.58
CA GLN A 74 12.35 -3.61 3.60
C GLN A 74 11.65 -4.27 4.80
N ILE A 75 10.75 -5.19 4.55
CA ILE A 75 10.09 -5.99 5.60
C ILE A 75 11.13 -6.77 6.39
N GLU A 76 12.04 -7.47 5.72
CA GLU A 76 13.12 -8.25 6.36
C GLU A 76 14.02 -7.35 7.20
N ALA A 77 14.45 -6.22 6.69
CA ALA A 77 15.31 -5.29 7.40
C ALA A 77 14.62 -4.73 8.66
N LEU A 78 13.38 -4.29 8.54
CA LEU A 78 12.63 -3.71 9.65
C LEU A 78 12.26 -4.74 10.71
N THR A 79 11.87 -5.94 10.32
CA THR A 79 11.52 -6.99 11.28
C THR A 79 12.74 -7.48 12.07
N ARG A 80 13.93 -7.48 11.49
CA ARG A 80 15.19 -7.75 12.20
C ARG A 80 15.49 -6.69 13.27
N GLU A 81 15.13 -5.43 13.00
CA GLU A 81 15.27 -4.32 13.95
C GLU A 81 14.13 -4.25 14.98
N GLY A 82 13.24 -5.23 15.00
CA GLY A 82 12.19 -5.37 16.00
C GLY A 82 10.87 -4.69 15.67
N TYR A 83 10.69 -4.16 14.45
CA TYR A 83 9.43 -3.54 14.01
C TYR A 83 8.39 -4.58 13.63
N ARG A 84 7.14 -4.32 13.99
CA ARG A 84 5.97 -4.94 13.34
C ARG A 84 5.72 -4.23 12.02
N VAL A 85 5.50 -4.96 10.95
CA VAL A 85 5.34 -4.41 9.60
C VAL A 85 4.00 -4.83 9.03
N ILE A 86 3.20 -3.84 8.65
CA ILE A 86 1.92 -4.03 7.96
C ILE A 86 2.08 -3.59 6.51
N VAL A 87 1.75 -4.48 5.59
CA VAL A 87 1.68 -4.17 4.16
C VAL A 87 0.29 -4.51 3.66
N LYS A 88 -0.43 -3.53 3.17
CA LYS A 88 -1.78 -3.73 2.66
C LYS A 88 -1.85 -3.49 1.16
N ASP A 89 -2.72 -4.22 0.49
CA ASP A 89 -3.19 -3.88 -0.83
C ASP A 89 -4.35 -2.89 -0.71
N ARG A 90 -4.22 -1.72 -1.32
CA ARG A 90 -5.33 -0.78 -1.31
C ARG A 90 -6.53 -1.35 -2.06
N LEU A 91 -7.72 -0.90 -1.69
CA LEU A 91 -8.96 -1.26 -2.37
C LEU A 91 -8.85 -0.96 -3.87
N GLY A 92 -9.23 -1.91 -4.71
CA GLY A 92 -9.08 -1.83 -6.16
C GLY A 92 -7.79 -2.47 -6.70
N TRP A 93 -6.87 -2.93 -5.85
CA TRP A 93 -5.59 -3.51 -6.24
C TRP A 93 -5.27 -4.83 -5.54
N GLY A 94 -4.34 -5.57 -6.14
CA GLY A 94 -3.79 -6.79 -5.56
C GLY A 94 -4.85 -7.82 -5.19
N LYS A 95 -4.76 -8.33 -3.98
CA LYS A 95 -5.70 -9.31 -3.41
C LYS A 95 -6.90 -8.66 -2.69
N SER A 96 -6.96 -7.34 -2.61
CA SER A 96 -8.13 -6.61 -2.09
C SER A 96 -9.27 -6.62 -3.10
N SER A 97 -10.50 -6.43 -2.63
CA SER A 97 -11.69 -6.28 -3.48
C SER A 97 -11.55 -5.12 -4.46
N LYS A 98 -12.21 -5.24 -5.60
CA LYS A 98 -12.18 -4.24 -6.69
C LYS A 98 -13.59 -3.75 -7.02
N PRO A 99 -14.30 -3.14 -6.04
CA PRO A 99 -15.64 -2.64 -6.26
C PRO A 99 -15.64 -1.44 -7.22
N ILE A 100 -16.77 -1.23 -7.88
CA ILE A 100 -17.01 -0.01 -8.64
C ILE A 100 -17.49 1.05 -7.67
N LEU A 101 -16.65 2.05 -7.43
CA LEU A 101 -16.94 3.19 -6.54
C LEU A 101 -15.99 4.35 -6.83
N PRO A 102 -16.29 5.57 -6.35
CA PRO A 102 -15.36 6.69 -6.49
C PRO A 102 -14.17 6.51 -5.53
N TYR A 103 -13.03 6.14 -6.07
CA TYR A 103 -11.79 6.05 -5.31
C TYR A 103 -11.22 7.44 -5.03
N SER A 104 -10.74 7.64 -3.80
CA SER A 104 -10.04 8.86 -3.40
C SER A 104 -8.89 8.54 -2.46
N MET A 105 -7.94 9.47 -2.33
CA MET A 105 -6.86 9.34 -1.35
C MET A 105 -7.41 9.30 0.08
N SER A 106 -8.47 10.06 0.36
CA SER A 106 -9.12 10.05 1.67
C SER A 106 -9.79 8.71 1.98
N LEU A 107 -10.39 8.04 0.99
CA LEU A 107 -10.94 6.70 1.17
C LEU A 107 -9.84 5.70 1.53
N HIS A 108 -8.72 5.71 0.79
CA HIS A 108 -7.60 4.82 1.08
C HIS A 108 -6.99 5.08 2.46
N ALA A 109 -6.84 6.35 2.85
CA ALA A 109 -6.39 6.72 4.19
C ALA A 109 -7.36 6.24 5.28
N SER A 110 -8.64 6.42 5.08
CA SER A 110 -9.68 5.92 5.99
C SER A 110 -9.63 4.39 6.14
N ASN A 111 -9.45 3.66 5.05
CA ASN A 111 -9.30 2.21 5.09
C ASN A 111 -8.04 1.78 5.87
N THR A 112 -6.96 2.53 5.77
CA THR A 112 -5.75 2.29 6.57
C THR A 112 -6.01 2.51 8.06
N ALA A 113 -6.71 3.58 8.44
CA ALA A 113 -7.08 3.83 9.83
C ALA A 113 -7.94 2.69 10.38
N ARG A 114 -8.93 2.23 9.61
CA ARG A 114 -9.78 1.09 9.99
C ARG A 114 -8.99 -0.21 10.13
N LEU A 115 -8.00 -0.45 9.27
CA LEU A 115 -7.10 -1.59 9.39
C LEU A 115 -6.26 -1.52 10.66
N MET A 116 -5.70 -0.35 10.97
CA MET A 116 -4.92 -0.17 12.21
C MET A 116 -5.79 -0.40 13.44
N GLU A 117 -7.01 0.13 13.47
CA GLU A 117 -7.98 -0.14 14.56
C GLU A 117 -8.30 -1.64 14.68
N HIS A 118 -8.54 -2.30 13.54
CA HIS A 118 -8.79 -3.76 13.50
C HIS A 118 -7.64 -4.59 14.08
N LEU A 119 -6.41 -4.09 13.95
CA LEU A 119 -5.20 -4.74 14.43
C LEU A 119 -4.71 -4.23 15.79
N ASP A 120 -5.51 -3.41 16.47
CA ASP A 120 -5.16 -2.77 17.75
C ASP A 120 -3.86 -1.94 17.68
N ILE A 121 -3.59 -1.32 16.53
CA ILE A 121 -2.45 -0.44 16.32
C ILE A 121 -2.87 1.00 16.60
N VAL A 122 -2.35 1.58 17.66
CA VAL A 122 -2.68 2.95 18.08
C VAL A 122 -2.00 3.98 17.20
N GLU A 123 -0.72 3.75 16.88
CA GLU A 123 0.09 4.64 16.06
C GLU A 123 1.15 3.87 15.29
N ALA A 124 1.60 4.40 14.15
CA ALA A 124 2.61 3.80 13.32
C ALA A 124 3.40 4.83 12.52
N ALA A 125 4.61 4.44 12.09
CA ALA A 125 5.28 5.12 11.00
C ALA A 125 4.58 4.76 9.67
N ILE A 126 4.24 5.75 8.89
CA ILE A 126 3.51 5.60 7.63
C ILE A 126 4.49 5.84 6.48
N ILE A 127 4.67 4.83 5.65
CA ILE A 127 5.61 4.86 4.52
C ILE A 127 4.83 4.66 3.22
N GLY A 128 5.09 5.51 2.24
CA GLY A 128 4.46 5.40 0.93
C GLY A 128 5.45 5.58 -0.21
N HIS A 129 5.26 4.78 -1.27
CA HIS A 129 6.04 4.84 -2.49
C HIS A 129 5.18 5.32 -3.66
N SER A 130 5.67 6.30 -4.43
CA SER A 130 4.97 6.84 -5.60
C SER A 130 3.57 7.36 -5.21
N ILE A 131 2.51 6.89 -5.84
CA ILE A 131 1.13 7.24 -5.47
C ILE A 131 0.77 6.83 -4.04
N GLY A 132 1.40 5.78 -3.51
CA GLY A 132 1.30 5.41 -2.10
C GLY A 132 1.85 6.47 -1.16
N GLY A 133 2.79 7.30 -1.61
CA GLY A 133 3.27 8.47 -0.89
C GLY A 133 2.19 9.55 -0.72
N GLN A 134 1.35 9.75 -1.72
CA GLN A 134 0.18 10.65 -1.59
C GLN A 134 -0.84 10.13 -0.58
N MET A 135 -1.07 8.81 -0.56
CA MET A 135 -1.96 8.19 0.44
C MET A 135 -1.40 8.31 1.84
N ALA A 136 -0.10 8.06 2.02
CA ALA A 136 0.60 8.20 3.29
C ALA A 136 0.51 9.65 3.80
N THR A 137 0.73 10.62 2.92
CA THR A 137 0.61 12.05 3.24
C THR A 137 -0.83 12.41 3.63
N ARG A 138 -1.81 11.92 2.90
CA ARG A 138 -3.23 12.13 3.23
C ARG A 138 -3.58 11.50 4.56
N PHE A 139 -3.07 10.31 4.84
CA PHE A 139 -3.26 9.64 6.13
C PHE A 139 -2.69 10.46 7.29
N ALA A 140 -1.44 10.90 7.17
CA ALA A 140 -0.78 11.71 8.20
C ALA A 140 -1.52 13.04 8.45
N PHE A 141 -2.09 13.63 7.41
CA PHE A 141 -2.88 14.85 7.53
C PHE A 141 -4.23 14.62 8.24
N LEU A 142 -4.93 13.53 7.90
CA LEU A 142 -6.26 13.23 8.45
C LEU A 142 -6.17 12.59 9.85
N TYR A 143 -5.12 11.82 10.12
CA TYR A 143 -4.93 11.04 11.34
C TYR A 143 -3.57 11.31 11.98
N PRO A 144 -3.26 12.57 12.35
CA PRO A 144 -1.97 12.92 12.94
C PRO A 144 -1.68 12.17 14.24
N GLU A 145 -2.71 11.86 15.03
CA GLU A 145 -2.60 11.11 16.28
C GLU A 145 -2.23 9.63 16.07
N MET A 146 -2.45 9.10 14.88
CA MET A 146 -2.08 7.74 14.50
C MET A 146 -0.74 7.66 13.76
N THR A 147 -0.08 8.79 13.54
CA THR A 147 1.13 8.90 12.71
C THR A 147 2.31 9.33 13.56
N THR A 148 3.31 8.45 13.73
CA THR A 148 4.56 8.80 14.42
C THR A 148 5.57 9.44 13.48
N HIS A 149 5.66 8.94 12.24
CA HIS A 149 6.55 9.41 11.19
C HIS A 149 5.85 9.26 9.85
N LEU A 150 6.16 10.17 8.93
CA LEU A 150 5.77 10.09 7.53
C LEU A 150 7.01 9.99 6.67
N VAL A 151 7.12 8.92 5.89
CA VAL A 151 8.21 8.70 4.93
C VAL A 151 7.62 8.52 3.54
N THR A 152 8.05 9.34 2.59
CA THR A 152 7.64 9.24 1.19
C THR A 152 8.84 8.94 0.31
N ILE A 153 8.68 7.98 -0.59
CA ILE A 153 9.73 7.53 -1.51
C ILE A 153 9.24 7.76 -2.93
N ASN A 154 9.95 8.57 -3.72
CA ASN A 154 9.61 8.88 -5.11
C ASN A 154 8.13 9.28 -5.28
N GLN A 155 7.62 10.11 -4.36
CA GLN A 155 6.23 10.55 -4.37
C GLN A 155 5.96 11.44 -5.59
N ILE A 156 4.86 11.16 -6.29
CA ILE A 156 4.34 12.02 -7.35
C ILE A 156 3.58 13.18 -6.70
N GLY A 157 3.75 14.39 -7.21
CA GLY A 157 2.98 15.57 -6.82
C GLY A 157 3.59 16.44 -5.70
N LEU A 158 4.80 16.11 -5.21
CA LEU A 158 5.56 17.00 -4.32
C LEU A 158 6.48 17.95 -5.07
N THR A 159 6.81 17.66 -6.33
CA THR A 159 7.60 18.55 -7.19
C THR A 159 6.66 19.37 -8.05
N ASP A 160 6.83 20.68 -8.00
CA ASP A 160 6.20 21.57 -8.97
C ASP A 160 6.94 21.44 -10.31
N ASN A 161 6.42 20.56 -11.17
CA ASN A 161 6.96 20.36 -12.51
C ASN A 161 6.75 21.58 -13.43
N ARG A 162 6.09 22.64 -12.95
CA ARG A 162 5.91 23.89 -13.70
C ARG A 162 7.20 24.70 -13.82
N GLY A 163 8.21 24.45 -13.00
CA GLY A 163 9.52 25.12 -13.07
C GLY A 163 10.38 24.75 -14.28
N GLY A 164 10.05 23.68 -15.03
CA GLY A 164 10.79 23.23 -16.22
C GLY A 164 10.06 23.43 -17.55
N ARG A 165 8.77 23.79 -17.51
CA ARG A 165 7.99 24.18 -18.70
C ARG A 165 7.48 25.60 -18.48
N GLY A 166 7.79 26.49 -19.41
CA GLY A 166 7.21 27.83 -19.39
C GLY A 166 5.70 27.72 -19.21
N PHE A 167 5.15 28.61 -18.42
CA PHE A 167 3.70 28.75 -18.25
C PHE A 167 3.08 28.99 -19.63
N GLU A 168 2.37 28.02 -20.18
CA GLU A 168 1.47 28.25 -21.29
C GLU A 168 0.08 28.51 -20.70
N PRO A 169 -0.43 29.74 -20.81
CA PRO A 169 -1.81 30.00 -20.42
C PRO A 169 -2.74 29.16 -21.29
N PHE A 170 -3.75 28.61 -20.70
CA PHE A 170 -4.85 27.99 -21.45
C PHE A 170 -5.61 29.11 -22.15
N ASP A 171 -5.66 29.10 -23.49
CA ASP A 171 -6.55 29.92 -24.30
C ASP A 171 -7.99 29.39 -24.19
#